data_42e8034bee013672527862d34ebcaf3f
#
_entry.id   42e8034bee013672527862d34ebcaf3f
#
_cell.length_a   1.000
_cell.length_b   1.000
_cell.length_c   1.000
_cell.angle_alpha   90.00
_cell.angle_beta   90.00
_cell.angle_gamma   90.00
#
_symmetry.space_group_name_H-M   'P 1'
#
loop_
_entity.id
_entity.type
_entity.pdbx_description
1 polymer ?
#
loop_
_entity_poly.entity_id
_entity_poly.type
_entity_poly.pdbx_seq_one_letter_code
_entity_poly.pdbx_strand_id
1 'polypeptide(L)'
;MSELRINNITDRVGSSGPIIAGVSTVTSTSHMVMPSGPTEMRGGRGRGVFAGGGTPAKSNVINTVQIATTGNATDFGDLSVAKNGVAALASATRGVFGGGYTPTEQSKIEYLNFQSGGGVNDFGELLDTSNDGMSGSNNTIGIFSRERTTQFITIASTGDATDFGGDTTVSRSFGMQSNCSPTRMVIGGGAVSPTVVGTIDFFTFATRGDAVTFGEMSVARKAYGAGGNSTRGIFAGGYTPTIVDTIDFITIASEGNATDFGNLVATTRSKQNAASSTRCVIAGGTTPTNVNTIEFVTISTTSNTTDFGDLQNTPKNPASCSDVNGGLGD
;
A
#
# COMPACT_ATOMS: atom_id res chain seq x y z
N MET A 1 21.56 37.21 7.96
CA MET A 1 20.45 36.63 8.74
C MET A 1 20.70 36.97 10.21
N SER A 2 19.68 37.52 10.88
CA SER A 2 19.78 37.79 12.31
C SER A 2 19.46 36.53 13.08
N GLU A 3 20.35 36.06 13.93
CA GLU A 3 20.15 34.91 14.81
C GLU A 3 19.81 35.40 16.21
N LEU A 4 18.72 34.92 16.80
CA LEU A 4 18.34 35.16 18.17
C LEU A 4 18.75 33.97 19.02
N ARG A 5 19.73 34.13 19.92
CA ARG A 5 20.16 33.09 20.85
C ARG A 5 19.61 33.40 22.22
N ILE A 6 18.74 32.50 22.72
CA ILE A 6 18.11 32.64 24.03
C ILE A 6 18.35 31.35 24.82
N ASN A 7 18.80 31.46 26.07
CA ASN A 7 19.01 30.29 26.91
C ASN A 7 17.72 29.70 27.47
N ASN A 8 16.74 30.56 27.79
CA ASN A 8 15.44 30.14 28.30
C ASN A 8 14.33 31.07 27.79
N ILE A 9 13.21 30.47 27.42
CA ILE A 9 11.96 31.17 27.15
C ILE A 9 10.92 30.62 28.13
N THR A 10 10.43 31.46 29.02
CA THR A 10 9.41 31.13 30.02
C THR A 10 8.27 32.15 29.98
N ASP A 11 7.16 31.80 30.61
CA ASP A 11 6.11 32.78 30.87
C ASP A 11 6.62 33.91 31.77
N ARG A 12 5.80 34.96 31.97
CA ARG A 12 6.16 36.15 32.75
C ARG A 12 6.53 35.86 34.21
N VAL A 13 6.06 34.73 34.75
CA VAL A 13 6.35 34.31 36.13
C VAL A 13 7.46 33.28 36.22
N GLY A 14 8.01 32.83 35.08
CA GLY A 14 9.15 31.92 35.04
C GLY A 14 8.81 30.47 35.39
N SER A 15 7.54 30.12 35.48
CA SER A 15 7.08 28.82 35.97
C SER A 15 6.72 27.82 34.86
N SER A 16 6.47 28.29 33.65
CA SER A 16 6.13 27.44 32.51
C SER A 16 6.73 27.97 31.21
N GLY A 17 6.94 27.10 30.25
CA GLY A 17 7.37 27.48 28.90
C GLY A 17 6.24 28.18 28.12
N PRO A 18 6.55 28.83 26.99
CA PRO A 18 5.54 29.50 26.18
C PRO A 18 4.53 28.52 25.63
N ILE A 19 3.28 28.89 25.71
CA ILE A 19 2.20 28.18 24.98
C ILE A 19 2.12 28.79 23.59
N ILE A 20 2.53 28.03 22.58
CA ILE A 20 2.35 28.41 21.18
C ILE A 20 1.12 27.69 20.69
N ALA A 21 0.11 28.43 20.27
CA ALA A 21 -1.13 27.84 19.78
C ALA A 21 -0.84 26.85 18.60
N GLY A 22 -1.28 25.61 18.73
CA GLY A 22 -1.02 24.54 17.75
C GLY A 22 0.31 23.79 17.93
N VAL A 23 1.07 24.06 19.00
CA VAL A 23 2.32 23.35 19.33
C VAL A 23 2.20 22.72 20.72
N SER A 24 2.63 21.47 20.86
CA SER A 24 2.67 20.78 22.16
C SER A 24 3.52 21.53 23.18
N THR A 25 3.12 21.51 24.44
CA THR A 25 3.88 22.08 25.55
C THR A 25 5.25 21.42 25.65
N VAL A 26 6.32 22.19 25.57
CA VAL A 26 7.69 21.70 25.71
C VAL A 26 8.04 21.67 27.18
N THR A 27 8.33 20.52 27.74
CA THR A 27 8.84 20.36 29.10
C THR A 27 10.34 20.57 29.15
N SER A 28 10.84 21.07 30.26
CA SER A 28 12.21 21.61 30.48
C SER A 28 13.37 20.62 30.29
N THR A 29 13.10 19.33 29.99
CA THR A 29 14.14 18.31 29.87
C THR A 29 14.30 17.76 28.46
N SER A 30 13.53 18.22 27.50
CA SER A 30 13.59 17.76 26.13
C SER A 30 13.94 18.88 25.17
N HIS A 31 14.71 18.58 24.18
CA HIS A 31 14.92 19.46 23.05
C HIS A 31 13.57 19.84 22.43
N MET A 32 13.37 21.09 22.13
CA MET A 32 12.20 21.52 21.37
C MET A 32 12.31 20.91 19.97
N VAL A 33 11.66 19.80 19.78
CA VAL A 33 11.41 19.30 18.45
C VAL A 33 10.25 20.14 17.91
N MET A 34 10.60 21.15 17.14
CA MET A 34 9.59 21.87 16.37
C MET A 34 8.92 20.85 15.48
N PRO A 35 7.59 20.79 15.48
CA PRO A 35 6.91 20.05 14.44
C PRO A 35 7.42 20.58 13.11
N SER A 36 8.08 19.76 12.32
CA SER A 36 8.57 20.11 11.01
C SER A 36 7.40 20.13 10.03
N GLY A 37 6.82 21.29 9.80
CA GLY A 37 5.68 21.44 8.91
C GLY A 37 4.40 20.81 9.48
N PRO A 38 3.50 20.29 8.64
CA PRO A 38 2.27 19.66 9.08
C PRO A 38 2.53 18.32 9.79
N THR A 39 3.22 18.38 10.92
CA THR A 39 3.58 17.22 11.74
C THR A 39 2.43 16.76 12.60
N GLU A 40 1.47 17.60 12.85
CA GLU A 40 0.17 17.14 13.31
C GLU A 40 -0.46 16.25 12.28
N MET A 41 -0.11 16.44 11.04
CA MET A 41 -0.45 15.52 9.97
C MET A 41 0.42 14.27 10.00
N ARG A 42 1.57 14.27 10.65
CA ARG A 42 2.27 13.03 11.00
C ARG A 42 1.60 12.32 12.15
N GLY A 43 1.04 13.01 13.11
CA GLY A 43 0.09 12.42 14.06
C GLY A 43 -1.21 11.96 13.41
N GLY A 44 -1.57 12.54 12.27
CA GLY A 44 -2.66 12.12 11.40
C GLY A 44 -2.23 11.23 10.22
N ARG A 45 -0.94 10.94 10.05
CA ARG A 45 -0.44 9.95 9.10
C ARG A 45 -0.84 8.55 9.52
N GLY A 46 -0.72 7.63 8.59
CA GLY A 46 -1.24 6.28 8.73
C GLY A 46 -2.61 6.17 8.11
N ARG A 47 -2.87 6.99 7.09
CA ARG A 47 -4.07 6.91 6.27
C ARG A 47 -3.89 5.82 5.23
N GLY A 48 -4.72 4.79 5.29
CA GLY A 48 -4.89 3.81 4.24
C GLY A 48 -6.03 4.22 3.32
N VAL A 49 -5.87 4.02 2.01
CA VAL A 49 -6.92 4.24 1.02
C VAL A 49 -7.20 2.96 0.25
N PHE A 50 -8.48 2.76 -0.12
CA PHE A 50 -8.96 1.64 -0.91
C PHE A 50 -9.84 2.21 -2.02
N ALA A 51 -9.42 2.03 -3.27
CA ALA A 51 -10.00 2.74 -4.41
C ALA A 51 -10.58 1.79 -5.46
N GLY A 52 -11.74 2.14 -6.01
CA GLY A 52 -12.36 1.40 -7.10
C GLY A 52 -12.82 0.01 -6.72
N GLY A 53 -12.63 -0.95 -7.62
CA GLY A 53 -13.03 -2.35 -7.45
C GLY A 53 -14.38 -2.69 -8.08
N GLY A 54 -14.68 -3.99 -8.16
CA GLY A 54 -15.96 -4.50 -8.62
C GLY A 54 -16.90 -4.70 -7.44
N THR A 55 -18.01 -4.00 -7.44
CA THR A 55 -19.24 -4.37 -6.71
C THR A 55 -20.13 -5.04 -7.75
N PRO A 56 -21.43 -5.24 -7.67
CA PRO A 56 -22.16 -5.73 -8.85
C PRO A 56 -21.80 -4.94 -10.12
N ALA A 57 -21.55 -3.63 -9.99
CA ALA A 57 -20.92 -2.79 -11.01
C ALA A 57 -19.51 -2.36 -10.56
N LYS A 58 -18.69 -1.84 -11.46
CA LYS A 58 -17.41 -1.20 -11.10
C LYS A 58 -17.65 0.06 -10.30
N SER A 59 -16.72 0.39 -9.41
CA SER A 59 -16.79 1.57 -8.54
C SER A 59 -15.64 2.53 -8.85
N ASN A 60 -15.85 3.82 -8.61
CA ASN A 60 -14.83 4.86 -8.59
C ASN A 60 -14.53 5.34 -7.15
N VAL A 61 -15.32 4.92 -6.17
CA VAL A 61 -15.20 5.39 -4.77
C VAL A 61 -13.82 5.09 -4.20
N ILE A 62 -13.25 6.07 -3.53
CA ILE A 62 -12.03 5.94 -2.73
C ILE A 62 -12.43 5.98 -1.25
N ASN A 63 -12.30 4.87 -0.57
CA ASN A 63 -12.47 4.76 0.88
C ASN A 63 -11.18 5.09 1.60
N THR A 64 -11.25 5.67 2.78
CA THR A 64 -10.09 5.89 3.64
C THR A 64 -10.31 5.42 5.07
N VAL A 65 -9.24 4.93 5.68
CA VAL A 65 -9.18 4.53 7.10
C VAL A 65 -7.95 5.12 7.76
N GLN A 66 -8.01 5.32 9.08
CA GLN A 66 -6.83 5.61 9.90
C GLN A 66 -6.26 4.28 10.41
N ILE A 67 -5.10 3.84 9.89
CA ILE A 67 -4.54 2.50 10.16
C ILE A 67 -4.33 2.24 11.66
N ALA A 68 -3.99 3.26 12.43
CA ALA A 68 -3.73 3.13 13.88
C ALA A 68 -4.98 2.91 14.72
N THR A 69 -6.16 3.27 14.22
CA THR A 69 -7.41 3.27 14.98
C THR A 69 -8.48 2.46 14.25
N THR A 70 -9.05 1.45 14.90
CA THR A 70 -10.14 0.66 14.35
C THR A 70 -11.40 1.51 14.13
N GLY A 71 -12.13 1.22 13.07
CA GLY A 71 -13.37 1.92 12.72
C GLY A 71 -13.69 1.75 11.24
N ASN A 72 -14.89 2.14 10.87
CA ASN A 72 -15.34 2.07 9.49
C ASN A 72 -14.63 3.09 8.60
N ALA A 73 -14.47 2.74 7.35
CA ALA A 73 -13.94 3.64 6.34
C ALA A 73 -14.89 4.82 6.09
N THR A 74 -14.30 5.94 5.73
CA THR A 74 -15.01 7.14 5.29
C THR A 74 -14.70 7.44 3.83
N ASP A 75 -15.54 8.22 3.20
CA ASP A 75 -15.31 8.71 1.84
C ASP A 75 -14.08 9.62 1.80
N PHE A 76 -13.22 9.41 0.80
CA PHE A 76 -12.05 10.25 0.55
C PHE A 76 -12.16 11.00 -0.78
N GLY A 77 -12.94 10.51 -1.71
CA GLY A 77 -13.13 11.03 -3.06
C GLY A 77 -13.29 9.93 -4.09
N ASP A 78 -13.03 10.25 -5.35
CA ASP A 78 -13.31 9.36 -6.49
C ASP A 78 -12.13 9.25 -7.46
N LEU A 79 -11.97 8.06 -8.06
CA LEU A 79 -11.23 7.87 -9.31
C LEU A 79 -11.96 8.59 -10.46
N SER A 80 -11.26 8.95 -11.52
CA SER A 80 -11.87 9.66 -12.67
C SER A 80 -12.95 8.83 -13.37
N VAL A 81 -12.82 7.50 -13.32
CA VAL A 81 -13.81 6.55 -13.86
C VAL A 81 -13.94 5.32 -12.98
N ALA A 82 -15.11 4.70 -12.99
CA ALA A 82 -15.35 3.44 -12.27
C ALA A 82 -14.56 2.30 -12.93
N LYS A 83 -13.64 1.68 -12.18
CA LYS A 83 -12.75 0.62 -12.66
C LYS A 83 -12.32 -0.34 -11.55
N ASN A 84 -11.89 -1.54 -11.93
CA ASN A 84 -11.31 -2.54 -11.03
C ASN A 84 -9.94 -3.01 -11.54
N GLY A 85 -9.22 -3.80 -10.76
CA GLY A 85 -7.91 -4.32 -11.14
C GLY A 85 -6.85 -3.24 -11.33
N VAL A 86 -6.98 -2.14 -10.60
CA VAL A 86 -6.04 -1.01 -10.61
C VAL A 86 -4.84 -1.34 -9.75
N ALA A 87 -3.66 -1.08 -10.24
CA ALA A 87 -2.43 -1.15 -9.47
C ALA A 87 -2.22 0.14 -8.67
N ALA A 88 -1.84 0.06 -7.39
CA ALA A 88 -1.63 1.24 -6.57
C ALA A 88 -0.31 1.21 -5.80
N LEU A 89 0.31 2.36 -5.70
CA LEU A 89 1.55 2.60 -4.96
C LEU A 89 1.52 4.00 -4.33
N ALA A 90 2.44 4.29 -3.44
CA ALA A 90 2.41 5.57 -2.74
C ALA A 90 3.79 6.14 -2.39
N SER A 91 3.77 7.43 -2.09
CA SER A 91 4.75 8.13 -1.28
C SER A 91 4.07 8.71 -0.04
N ALA A 92 4.82 9.40 0.80
CA ALA A 92 4.26 10.10 1.95
C ALA A 92 3.19 11.16 1.61
N THR A 93 3.11 11.60 0.36
CA THR A 93 2.22 12.70 -0.05
C THR A 93 1.22 12.31 -1.13
N ARG A 94 1.55 11.32 -1.95
CA ARG A 94 0.76 10.91 -3.12
C ARG A 94 0.42 9.44 -3.07
N GLY A 95 -0.85 9.09 -3.28
CA GLY A 95 -1.29 7.77 -3.71
C GLY A 95 -1.43 7.78 -5.22
N VAL A 96 -0.84 6.82 -5.91
CA VAL A 96 -0.83 6.73 -7.38
C VAL A 96 -1.51 5.46 -7.82
N PHE A 97 -2.39 5.56 -8.81
CA PHE A 97 -3.23 4.49 -9.34
C PHE A 97 -2.99 4.33 -10.83
N GLY A 98 -2.51 3.17 -11.26
CA GLY A 98 -2.18 2.90 -12.65
C GLY A 98 -3.05 1.82 -13.27
N GLY A 99 -3.50 2.03 -14.51
CA GLY A 99 -4.26 1.06 -15.29
C GLY A 99 -5.67 0.78 -14.78
N GLY A 100 -6.04 -0.49 -14.78
CA GLY A 100 -7.35 -1.00 -14.41
C GLY A 100 -8.20 -1.38 -15.63
N TYR A 101 -9.43 -1.81 -15.38
CA TYR A 101 -10.35 -2.28 -16.40
C TYR A 101 -11.70 -1.57 -16.31
N THR A 102 -12.11 -0.89 -17.44
CA THR A 102 -13.42 -0.25 -17.61
C THR A 102 -13.67 0.21 -19.06
N PRO A 103 -14.56 -0.23 -19.78
CA PRO A 103 -14.93 -1.56 -20.21
C PRO A 103 -13.78 -2.28 -20.90
N THR A 104 -12.63 -1.61 -21.07
CA THR A 104 -11.38 -2.13 -21.63
C THR A 104 -10.25 -1.91 -20.63
N GLU A 105 -9.12 -2.54 -20.83
CA GLU A 105 -7.90 -2.27 -20.10
C GLU A 105 -7.43 -0.83 -20.34
N GLN A 106 -6.87 -0.21 -19.29
CA GLN A 106 -6.47 1.20 -19.29
C GLN A 106 -4.96 1.35 -19.14
N SER A 107 -4.39 2.40 -19.72
CA SER A 107 -3.00 2.82 -19.49
C SER A 107 -2.90 4.01 -18.53
N LYS A 108 -4.00 4.72 -18.27
CA LYS A 108 -4.01 5.95 -17.49
C LYS A 108 -3.44 5.76 -16.08
N ILE A 109 -2.55 6.68 -15.68
CA ILE A 109 -2.06 6.83 -14.32
C ILE A 109 -2.71 8.07 -13.70
N GLU A 110 -3.26 7.91 -12.50
CA GLU A 110 -3.91 8.97 -11.74
C GLU A 110 -3.29 9.05 -10.34
N TYR A 111 -3.33 10.21 -9.71
CA TYR A 111 -2.86 10.35 -8.34
C TYR A 111 -3.78 11.19 -7.47
N LEU A 112 -3.82 10.87 -6.20
CA LEU A 112 -4.40 11.71 -5.15
C LEU A 112 -3.31 12.31 -4.26
N ASN A 113 -3.65 13.40 -3.60
CA ASN A 113 -2.86 13.93 -2.49
C ASN A 113 -3.50 13.51 -1.17
N PHE A 114 -2.76 12.80 -0.33
CA PHE A 114 -3.28 12.35 0.96
C PHE A 114 -3.72 13.49 1.89
N GLN A 115 -3.15 14.66 1.72
CA GLN A 115 -3.39 15.80 2.61
C GLN A 115 -4.62 16.62 2.24
N SER A 116 -4.89 16.78 0.94
CA SER A 116 -5.98 17.64 0.49
C SER A 116 -7.33 16.91 0.41
N GLY A 117 -7.33 15.58 0.31
CA GLY A 117 -8.55 14.83 0.01
C GLY A 117 -9.10 15.15 -1.37
N GLY A 118 -10.25 14.57 -1.69
CA GLY A 118 -10.94 14.79 -2.95
C GLY A 118 -10.57 13.77 -4.03
N GLY A 119 -10.96 14.10 -5.29
CA GLY A 119 -10.73 13.23 -6.42
C GLY A 119 -9.27 13.15 -6.86
N VAL A 120 -9.03 12.31 -7.84
CA VAL A 120 -7.71 12.12 -8.44
C VAL A 120 -7.39 13.18 -9.49
N ASN A 121 -6.10 13.37 -9.73
CA ASN A 121 -5.54 14.19 -10.80
C ASN A 121 -4.83 13.30 -11.81
N ASP A 122 -4.69 13.80 -13.02
CA ASP A 122 -3.93 13.13 -14.07
C ASP A 122 -2.43 13.11 -13.73
N PHE A 123 -1.79 11.93 -13.90
CA PHE A 123 -0.37 11.75 -13.68
C PHE A 123 0.38 11.55 -15.00
N GLY A 124 -0.15 10.77 -15.91
CA GLY A 124 0.42 10.32 -17.17
C GLY A 124 -0.11 8.95 -17.58
N GLU A 125 0.63 8.23 -18.40
CA GLU A 125 0.23 6.94 -18.95
C GLU A 125 1.26 5.83 -18.64
N LEU A 126 0.78 4.61 -18.50
CA LEU A 126 1.60 3.39 -18.56
C LEU A 126 2.07 3.17 -20.01
N LEU A 127 3.16 2.47 -20.22
CA LEU A 127 3.65 2.09 -21.55
C LEU A 127 2.64 1.22 -22.31
N ASP A 128 1.90 0.37 -21.58
CA ASP A 128 0.86 -0.49 -22.11
C ASP A 128 -0.36 -0.47 -21.22
N THR A 129 -1.53 -0.85 -21.77
CA THR A 129 -2.74 -1.04 -20.97
C THR A 129 -2.53 -2.16 -19.95
N SER A 130 -2.99 -1.96 -18.74
CA SER A 130 -2.77 -2.90 -17.64
C SER A 130 -4.03 -3.09 -16.81
N ASN A 131 -4.30 -4.35 -16.46
CA ASN A 131 -5.32 -4.77 -15.52
C ASN A 131 -4.77 -5.89 -14.62
N ASP A 132 -5.09 -5.86 -13.33
CA ASP A 132 -4.58 -6.82 -12.36
C ASP A 132 -3.03 -6.91 -12.32
N GLY A 133 -2.35 -5.79 -12.59
CA GLY A 133 -0.90 -5.65 -12.46
C GLY A 133 -0.47 -5.55 -11.00
N MET A 134 0.82 -5.83 -10.78
CA MET A 134 1.47 -5.65 -9.49
C MET A 134 2.08 -4.25 -9.40
N SER A 135 2.18 -3.71 -8.21
CA SER A 135 2.80 -2.41 -8.00
C SER A 135 3.45 -2.31 -6.62
N GLY A 136 4.46 -1.47 -6.54
CA GLY A 136 5.14 -1.17 -5.29
C GLY A 136 6.05 0.04 -5.42
N SER A 137 6.46 0.59 -4.29
CA SER A 137 7.29 1.80 -4.27
C SER A 137 8.21 1.87 -3.06
N ASN A 138 9.27 2.65 -3.20
CA ASN A 138 10.17 3.03 -2.11
C ASN A 138 10.01 4.50 -1.68
N ASN A 139 8.83 5.07 -1.84
CA ASN A 139 8.50 6.47 -1.57
C ASN A 139 8.98 7.48 -2.65
N THR A 140 9.93 7.10 -3.51
CA THR A 140 10.45 7.96 -4.59
C THR A 140 10.14 7.39 -5.97
N ILE A 141 10.44 6.12 -6.15
CA ILE A 141 10.22 5.36 -7.39
C ILE A 141 9.03 4.44 -7.15
N GLY A 142 8.08 4.47 -8.07
CA GLY A 142 6.99 3.50 -8.15
C GLY A 142 7.20 2.58 -9.34
N ILE A 143 7.04 1.27 -9.13
CA ILE A 143 7.13 0.24 -10.17
C ILE A 143 5.75 -0.35 -10.39
N PHE A 144 5.37 -0.49 -11.66
CA PHE A 144 4.23 -1.27 -12.11
C PHE A 144 4.74 -2.45 -12.92
N SER A 145 4.20 -3.63 -12.64
CA SER A 145 4.60 -4.86 -13.32
C SER A 145 3.37 -5.66 -13.74
N ARG A 146 3.39 -6.18 -14.94
CA ARG A 146 2.36 -7.10 -15.45
C ARG A 146 3.02 -8.14 -16.35
N GLU A 147 2.60 -9.39 -16.18
CA GLU A 147 3.18 -10.52 -16.90
C GLU A 147 4.70 -10.58 -16.67
N ARG A 148 5.50 -10.21 -17.65
CA ARG A 148 6.96 -10.12 -17.52
C ARG A 148 7.48 -8.68 -17.58
N THR A 149 6.68 -7.73 -18.07
CA THR A 149 7.11 -6.36 -18.26
C THR A 149 7.04 -5.55 -16.98
N THR A 150 8.05 -4.70 -16.77
CA THR A 150 8.12 -3.77 -15.65
C THR A 150 8.39 -2.35 -16.14
N GLN A 151 7.71 -1.41 -15.54
CA GLN A 151 7.83 0.01 -15.85
C GLN A 151 7.80 0.84 -14.56
N PHE A 152 8.37 2.02 -14.57
CA PHE A 152 8.47 2.84 -13.37
C PHE A 152 8.13 4.29 -13.61
N ILE A 153 7.80 4.96 -12.51
CA ILE A 153 7.57 6.41 -12.43
C ILE A 153 8.39 7.02 -11.30
N THR A 154 8.66 8.30 -11.39
CA THR A 154 9.11 9.10 -10.24
C THR A 154 7.88 9.74 -9.61
N ILE A 155 7.51 9.33 -8.40
CA ILE A 155 6.21 9.67 -7.78
C ILE A 155 6.01 11.19 -7.60
N ALA A 156 7.09 11.93 -7.35
CA ALA A 156 7.04 13.37 -7.11
C ALA A 156 6.74 14.21 -8.36
N SER A 157 7.00 13.69 -9.57
CA SER A 157 6.80 14.39 -10.84
C SER A 157 5.84 13.63 -11.74
N THR A 158 4.83 14.33 -12.25
CA THR A 158 3.89 13.78 -13.24
C THR A 158 4.60 13.54 -14.58
N GLY A 159 4.15 12.54 -15.30
CA GLY A 159 4.67 12.13 -16.60
C GLY A 159 4.41 10.65 -16.85
N ASP A 160 4.67 10.21 -18.08
CA ASP A 160 4.47 8.84 -18.48
C ASP A 160 5.46 7.89 -17.82
N ALA A 161 5.07 6.65 -17.65
CA ALA A 161 5.94 5.60 -17.17
C ALA A 161 7.07 5.32 -18.16
N THR A 162 8.19 4.88 -17.63
CA THR A 162 9.38 4.50 -18.40
C THR A 162 9.72 3.04 -18.16
N ASP A 163 10.27 2.37 -19.15
CA ASP A 163 10.72 0.99 -19.00
C ASP A 163 11.70 0.86 -17.82
N PHE A 164 11.45 -0.10 -16.94
CA PHE A 164 12.32 -0.38 -15.80
C PHE A 164 13.57 -1.16 -16.21
N GLY A 165 13.49 -1.85 -17.35
CA GLY A 165 14.60 -2.60 -17.93
C GLY A 165 14.80 -3.99 -17.37
N GLY A 166 13.78 -4.58 -16.77
CA GLY A 166 13.86 -5.92 -16.21
C GLY A 166 12.54 -6.69 -16.20
N ASP A 167 12.66 -7.98 -16.36
CA ASP A 167 11.57 -8.94 -16.38
C ASP A 167 11.42 -9.67 -15.04
N THR A 168 10.20 -10.15 -14.73
CA THR A 168 9.99 -11.13 -13.66
C THR A 168 10.53 -12.50 -14.07
N THR A 169 10.99 -13.31 -13.11
CA THR A 169 11.56 -14.65 -13.40
C THR A 169 10.51 -15.57 -14.05
N VAL A 170 9.24 -15.43 -13.66
CA VAL A 170 8.10 -16.12 -14.26
C VAL A 170 7.05 -15.12 -14.71
N SER A 171 6.46 -15.34 -15.89
CA SER A 171 5.29 -14.56 -16.31
C SER A 171 4.16 -14.77 -15.32
N ARG A 172 3.54 -13.69 -14.85
CA ARG A 172 2.45 -13.77 -13.86
C ARG A 172 1.40 -12.70 -14.05
N SER A 173 0.16 -13.10 -13.89
CA SER A 173 -0.99 -12.20 -13.79
C SER A 173 -1.75 -12.45 -12.50
N PHE A 174 -2.69 -11.59 -12.15
CA PHE A 174 -3.48 -11.69 -10.91
C PHE A 174 -2.64 -11.67 -9.61
N GLY A 175 -1.46 -11.07 -9.65
CA GLY A 175 -0.76 -10.59 -8.47
C GLY A 175 -1.10 -9.12 -8.33
N MET A 176 -1.58 -8.66 -7.18
CA MET A 176 -2.23 -7.36 -7.10
C MET A 176 -1.45 -6.30 -6.37
N GLN A 177 -0.56 -6.71 -5.50
CA GLN A 177 0.29 -5.85 -4.69
C GLN A 177 1.63 -6.51 -4.42
N SER A 178 2.57 -5.70 -3.96
CA SER A 178 3.90 -6.14 -3.55
C SER A 178 4.22 -5.71 -2.12
N ASN A 179 5.26 -6.29 -1.57
CA ASN A 179 5.89 -5.88 -0.33
C ASN A 179 7.15 -5.09 -0.64
N CYS A 180 7.34 -3.95 -0.01
CA CYS A 180 8.46 -3.07 -0.31
C CYS A 180 9.32 -2.75 0.91
N SER A 181 10.61 -2.56 0.65
CA SER A 181 11.56 -1.91 1.54
C SER A 181 12.15 -0.69 0.81
N PRO A 182 13.02 0.12 1.43
CA PRO A 182 13.69 1.20 0.71
C PRO A 182 14.48 0.75 -0.51
N THR A 183 14.90 -0.53 -0.55
CA THR A 183 15.80 -1.07 -1.57
C THR A 183 15.15 -2.10 -2.49
N ARG A 184 14.13 -2.83 -2.03
CA ARG A 184 13.54 -3.98 -2.74
C ARG A 184 12.03 -3.85 -2.87
N MET A 185 11.51 -4.23 -4.03
CA MET A 185 10.11 -4.58 -4.26
C MET A 185 10.03 -6.10 -4.37
N VAL A 186 9.26 -6.75 -3.50
CA VAL A 186 9.09 -8.21 -3.48
C VAL A 186 7.68 -8.56 -3.93
N ILE A 187 7.57 -9.39 -4.94
CA ILE A 187 6.35 -9.88 -5.54
C ILE A 187 6.27 -11.40 -5.36
N GLY A 188 5.09 -11.95 -5.14
CA GLY A 188 4.94 -13.39 -4.94
C GLY A 188 3.74 -13.95 -5.69
N GLY A 189 3.69 -15.27 -5.86
CA GLY A 189 2.54 -15.96 -6.42
C GLY A 189 2.05 -15.46 -7.77
N GLY A 190 0.73 -15.49 -7.96
CA GLY A 190 0.10 -15.14 -9.23
C GLY A 190 -0.28 -16.37 -10.07
N ALA A 191 -0.54 -16.16 -11.35
CA ALA A 191 -0.86 -17.26 -12.26
C ALA A 191 -0.16 -17.12 -13.59
N VAL A 192 0.34 -18.25 -14.07
CA VAL A 192 0.64 -18.50 -15.49
C VAL A 192 -0.47 -19.45 -15.98
N SER A 193 -1.44 -18.89 -16.69
CA SER A 193 -2.65 -19.65 -17.04
C SER A 193 -2.32 -21.00 -17.73
N PRO A 194 -2.90 -22.13 -17.27
CA PRO A 194 -3.90 -22.29 -16.21
C PRO A 194 -3.33 -22.43 -14.78
N THR A 195 -2.01 -22.43 -14.61
CA THR A 195 -1.31 -22.83 -13.38
C THR A 195 -1.15 -21.63 -12.42
N VAL A 196 -1.38 -21.87 -11.14
CA VAL A 196 -1.05 -20.94 -10.05
C VAL A 196 0.40 -21.17 -9.65
N VAL A 197 1.17 -20.11 -9.44
CA VAL A 197 2.59 -20.17 -9.05
C VAL A 197 2.79 -19.75 -7.60
N GLY A 198 3.83 -20.27 -6.97
CA GLY A 198 4.23 -19.94 -5.60
C GLY A 198 5.49 -19.08 -5.53
N THR A 199 6.20 -18.96 -6.64
CA THR A 199 7.50 -18.28 -6.69
C THR A 199 7.40 -16.82 -6.22
N ILE A 200 8.32 -16.45 -5.36
CA ILE A 200 8.53 -15.07 -4.90
C ILE A 200 9.79 -14.54 -5.58
N ASP A 201 9.68 -13.37 -6.17
CA ASP A 201 10.77 -12.64 -6.81
C ASP A 201 10.95 -11.27 -6.18
N PHE A 202 12.10 -10.65 -6.38
CA PHE A 202 12.30 -9.26 -6.01
C PHE A 202 13.05 -8.46 -7.08
N PHE A 203 12.71 -7.19 -7.15
CA PHE A 203 13.46 -6.16 -7.89
C PHE A 203 14.22 -5.28 -6.91
N THR A 204 15.40 -4.80 -7.34
CA THR A 204 16.15 -3.78 -6.61
C THR A 204 15.89 -2.42 -7.26
N PHE A 205 15.35 -1.46 -6.53
CA PHE A 205 14.99 -0.14 -7.06
C PHE A 205 16.16 0.61 -7.69
N ALA A 206 17.37 0.50 -7.11
CA ALA A 206 18.52 1.29 -7.52
C ALA A 206 19.22 0.76 -8.78
N THR A 207 19.29 -0.55 -8.95
CA THR A 207 20.08 -1.15 -10.04
C THR A 207 19.32 -1.31 -11.33
N ARG A 208 17.99 -1.33 -11.27
CA ARG A 208 17.12 -1.66 -12.39
C ARG A 208 17.59 -2.94 -13.12
N GLY A 209 16.72 -3.74 -13.59
CA GLY A 209 17.07 -5.00 -14.26
C GLY A 209 16.14 -6.13 -13.80
N ASP A 210 16.44 -7.34 -14.25
CA ASP A 210 15.64 -8.51 -14.02
C ASP A 210 15.42 -8.79 -12.53
N ALA A 211 14.24 -9.32 -12.22
CA ALA A 211 13.95 -9.83 -10.89
C ALA A 211 14.84 -11.04 -10.57
N VAL A 212 15.12 -11.18 -9.30
CA VAL A 212 15.86 -12.33 -8.76
C VAL A 212 14.89 -13.16 -7.93
N THR A 213 14.99 -14.48 -8.02
CA THR A 213 14.19 -15.39 -7.20
C THR A 213 14.50 -15.15 -5.71
N PHE A 214 13.47 -14.91 -4.94
CA PHE A 214 13.52 -14.71 -3.49
C PHE A 214 13.29 -16.01 -2.72
N GLY A 215 12.29 -16.79 -3.13
CA GLY A 215 11.84 -18.03 -2.50
C GLY A 215 10.46 -18.43 -2.97
N GLU A 216 9.73 -19.16 -2.15
CA GLU A 216 8.38 -19.66 -2.45
C GLU A 216 7.37 -19.28 -1.36
N MET A 217 6.12 -19.05 -1.73
CA MET A 217 4.99 -18.96 -0.80
C MET A 217 4.74 -20.33 -0.14
N SER A 218 4.17 -20.36 1.05
CA SER A 218 3.81 -21.63 1.71
C SER A 218 2.83 -22.45 0.87
N VAL A 219 1.93 -21.78 0.16
CA VAL A 219 0.97 -22.36 -0.78
C VAL A 219 0.91 -21.48 -2.02
N ALA A 220 1.10 -22.07 -3.20
CA ALA A 220 0.96 -21.38 -4.48
C ALA A 220 -0.45 -20.79 -4.63
N ARG A 221 -0.56 -19.48 -4.86
CA ARG A 221 -1.86 -18.79 -4.93
C ARG A 221 -1.79 -17.48 -5.70
N LYS A 222 -2.95 -17.04 -6.17
CA LYS A 222 -3.20 -15.78 -6.86
C LYS A 222 -4.29 -14.97 -6.16
N ALA A 223 -4.49 -13.72 -6.56
CA ALA A 223 -5.55 -12.84 -6.06
C ALA A 223 -5.53 -12.71 -4.52
N TYR A 224 -4.35 -12.60 -3.95
CA TYR A 224 -4.09 -12.34 -2.53
C TYR A 224 -3.88 -10.83 -2.32
N GLY A 225 -3.97 -10.36 -1.08
CA GLY A 225 -3.51 -9.02 -0.70
C GLY A 225 -2.05 -9.08 -0.25
N ALA A 226 -1.24 -8.10 -0.63
CA ALA A 226 0.12 -7.97 -0.13
C ALA A 226 0.35 -6.57 0.47
N GLY A 227 1.16 -6.50 1.51
CA GLY A 227 1.52 -5.27 2.21
C GLY A 227 2.16 -5.59 3.54
N GLY A 228 3.05 -4.73 3.98
CA GLY A 228 3.82 -4.96 5.20
C GLY A 228 4.58 -3.69 5.57
N ASN A 229 5.61 -3.85 6.40
CA ASN A 229 6.53 -2.76 6.69
C ASN A 229 7.87 -2.96 5.96
N SER A 230 8.81 -2.05 6.19
CA SER A 230 10.13 -2.08 5.53
C SER A 230 10.96 -3.35 5.80
N THR A 231 10.59 -4.16 6.78
CA THR A 231 11.31 -5.37 7.19
C THR A 231 10.55 -6.66 6.94
N ARG A 232 9.22 -6.64 7.11
CA ARG A 232 8.37 -7.82 6.99
C ARG A 232 7.26 -7.58 5.95
N GLY A 233 7.20 -8.42 4.93
CA GLY A 233 6.15 -8.47 3.95
C GLY A 233 5.12 -9.54 4.30
N ILE A 234 3.83 -9.25 4.09
CA ILE A 234 2.69 -10.12 4.37
C ILE A 234 1.95 -10.41 3.07
N PHE A 235 1.52 -11.65 2.89
CA PHE A 235 0.63 -12.10 1.81
C PHE A 235 -0.61 -12.72 2.43
N ALA A 236 -1.80 -12.19 2.16
CA ALA A 236 -3.03 -12.54 2.87
C ALA A 236 -4.12 -13.08 1.95
N GLY A 237 -4.67 -14.23 2.30
CA GLY A 237 -5.75 -14.90 1.57
C GLY A 237 -5.36 -15.32 0.16
N GLY A 238 -6.33 -15.34 -0.73
CA GLY A 238 -6.11 -15.63 -2.15
C GLY A 238 -6.86 -16.85 -2.66
N TYR A 239 -6.45 -17.31 -3.83
CA TYR A 239 -7.06 -18.41 -4.54
C TYR A 239 -6.00 -19.40 -4.99
N THR A 240 -6.18 -20.64 -4.57
CA THR A 240 -5.57 -21.87 -5.10
C THR A 240 -6.61 -22.55 -6.00
N PRO A 241 -6.74 -23.87 -6.04
CA PRO A 241 -7.99 -24.49 -6.52
C PRO A 241 -9.23 -24.05 -5.72
N THR A 242 -9.04 -23.51 -4.49
CA THR A 242 -10.09 -23.00 -3.60
C THR A 242 -9.68 -21.63 -3.02
N ILE A 243 -10.63 -20.90 -2.45
CA ILE A 243 -10.35 -19.67 -1.71
C ILE A 243 -9.75 -20.05 -0.35
N VAL A 244 -8.69 -19.36 0.06
CA VAL A 244 -7.97 -19.65 1.31
C VAL A 244 -7.95 -18.44 2.26
N ASP A 245 -7.71 -18.70 3.54
CA ASP A 245 -7.55 -17.71 4.61
C ASP A 245 -6.08 -17.54 5.06
N THR A 246 -5.17 -18.33 4.52
CA THR A 246 -3.75 -18.36 4.89
C THR A 246 -3.10 -16.99 4.76
N ILE A 247 -2.37 -16.60 5.79
CA ILE A 247 -1.49 -15.43 5.76
C ILE A 247 -0.04 -15.93 5.88
N ASP A 248 0.79 -15.57 4.92
CA ASP A 248 2.23 -15.80 4.96
C ASP A 248 2.99 -14.51 5.19
N PHE A 249 4.21 -14.62 5.71
CA PHE A 249 5.15 -13.51 5.77
C PHE A 249 6.55 -13.88 5.30
N ILE A 250 7.28 -12.84 4.89
CA ILE A 250 8.71 -12.89 4.55
C ILE A 250 9.47 -11.82 5.33
N THR A 251 10.77 -12.04 5.51
CA THR A 251 11.70 -10.98 5.93
C THR A 251 12.35 -10.40 4.68
N ILE A 252 11.99 -9.16 4.29
CA ILE A 252 12.33 -8.59 2.97
C ILE A 252 13.84 -8.53 2.71
N ALA A 253 14.66 -8.36 3.73
CA ALA A 253 16.13 -8.29 3.61
C ALA A 253 16.80 -9.66 3.37
N SER A 254 16.13 -10.76 3.71
CA SER A 254 16.68 -12.11 3.67
C SER A 254 15.88 -12.99 2.73
N GLU A 255 16.52 -13.47 1.67
CA GLU A 255 15.90 -14.42 0.74
C GLU A 255 15.54 -15.72 1.45
N GLY A 256 14.46 -16.34 1.05
CA GLY A 256 13.95 -17.58 1.61
C GLY A 256 12.45 -17.74 1.40
N ASN A 257 11.93 -18.90 1.75
CA ASN A 257 10.52 -19.19 1.64
C ASN A 257 9.68 -18.40 2.65
N ALA A 258 8.45 -18.11 2.27
CA ALA A 258 7.49 -17.52 3.17
C ALA A 258 7.14 -18.50 4.30
N THR A 259 6.86 -17.93 5.46
CA THR A 259 6.49 -18.66 6.68
C THR A 259 5.05 -18.30 7.05
N ASP A 260 4.34 -19.26 7.64
CA ASP A 260 3.01 -19.05 8.15
C ASP A 260 2.97 -17.90 9.19
N PHE A 261 2.02 -16.98 9.00
CA PHE A 261 1.77 -15.87 9.90
C PHE A 261 0.52 -16.09 10.75
N GLY A 262 -0.49 -16.74 10.18
CA GLY A 262 -1.82 -16.97 10.74
C GLY A 262 -2.90 -16.97 9.64
N ASN A 263 -4.14 -16.66 10.03
CA ASN A 263 -5.28 -16.76 9.12
C ASN A 263 -6.14 -15.48 9.14
N LEU A 264 -6.82 -15.21 8.01
CA LEU A 264 -7.94 -14.30 7.94
C LEU A 264 -9.13 -14.84 8.75
N VAL A 265 -10.05 -13.96 9.16
CA VAL A 265 -11.31 -14.38 9.82
C VAL A 265 -12.14 -15.32 8.92
N ALA A 266 -12.05 -15.13 7.61
CA ALA A 266 -12.74 -15.99 6.63
C ALA A 266 -11.89 -16.17 5.38
N THR A 267 -12.06 -17.32 4.70
CA THR A 267 -11.42 -17.56 3.40
C THR A 267 -11.83 -16.46 2.42
N THR A 268 -10.88 -15.72 1.90
CA THR A 268 -11.17 -14.56 1.04
C THR A 268 -10.08 -14.39 -0.02
N ARG A 269 -10.49 -14.03 -1.22
CA ARG A 269 -9.59 -13.65 -2.34
C ARG A 269 -9.84 -12.20 -2.76
N SER A 270 -8.91 -11.64 -3.52
CA SER A 270 -9.02 -10.29 -4.07
C SER A 270 -9.17 -9.19 -3.01
N LYS A 271 -8.59 -9.42 -1.83
CA LYS A 271 -8.37 -8.40 -0.80
C LYS A 271 -7.20 -7.51 -1.19
N GLN A 272 -7.12 -6.36 -0.56
CA GLN A 272 -5.97 -5.45 -0.71
C GLN A 272 -5.50 -4.95 0.66
N ASN A 273 -4.22 -4.63 0.75
CA ASN A 273 -3.58 -4.31 2.01
C ASN A 273 -3.02 -2.88 2.02
N ALA A 274 -3.30 -2.14 3.07
CA ALA A 274 -2.66 -0.85 3.36
C ALA A 274 -1.93 -0.96 4.71
N ALA A 275 -0.66 -0.57 4.78
CA ALA A 275 0.14 -0.82 5.96
C ALA A 275 0.84 0.43 6.48
N SER A 276 1.02 0.46 7.81
CA SER A 276 1.96 1.34 8.51
C SER A 276 3.20 0.54 8.95
N SER A 277 4.11 1.17 9.67
CA SER A 277 5.28 0.47 10.24
C SER A 277 4.91 -0.65 11.21
N THR A 278 3.70 -0.63 11.79
CA THR A 278 3.29 -1.56 12.86
C THR A 278 2.08 -2.43 12.50
N ARG A 279 1.17 -1.94 11.66
CA ARG A 279 -0.11 -2.59 11.39
C ARG A 279 -0.36 -2.72 9.89
N CYS A 280 -0.83 -3.87 9.47
CA CYS A 280 -1.32 -4.14 8.11
C CYS A 280 -2.84 -4.29 8.16
N VAL A 281 -3.54 -3.45 7.43
CA VAL A 281 -5.01 -3.46 7.27
C VAL A 281 -5.33 -4.12 5.95
N ILE A 282 -6.28 -5.05 5.94
CA ILE A 282 -6.62 -5.96 4.84
C ILE A 282 -8.12 -5.82 4.56
N ALA A 283 -8.52 -5.37 3.37
CA ALA A 283 -9.90 -4.96 3.15
C ALA A 283 -10.53 -5.50 1.86
N GLY A 284 -11.85 -5.60 1.87
CA GLY A 284 -12.69 -6.00 0.73
C GLY A 284 -12.52 -7.46 0.33
N GLY A 285 -12.73 -7.73 -0.94
CA GLY A 285 -12.53 -9.07 -1.52
C GLY A 285 -13.82 -9.87 -1.74
N THR A 286 -13.65 -11.16 -1.94
CA THR A 286 -14.76 -12.08 -2.29
C THR A 286 -14.67 -13.38 -1.51
N THR A 287 -15.79 -13.77 -0.84
CA THR A 287 -15.97 -15.02 -0.13
C THR A 287 -17.47 -15.39 -0.09
N PRO A 288 -17.95 -16.33 -0.71
CA PRO A 288 -18.22 -16.47 -2.12
C PRO A 288 -18.83 -15.22 -2.76
N THR A 289 -19.33 -14.28 -1.97
CA THR A 289 -19.86 -12.98 -2.38
C THR A 289 -18.85 -11.88 -2.04
N ASN A 290 -18.99 -10.70 -2.64
CA ASN A 290 -18.15 -9.56 -2.31
C ASN A 290 -18.44 -9.07 -0.89
N VAL A 291 -17.38 -8.71 -0.16
CA VAL A 291 -17.46 -8.27 1.24
C VAL A 291 -16.86 -6.87 1.40
N ASN A 292 -17.32 -6.16 2.45
CA ASN A 292 -16.80 -4.86 2.85
C ASN A 292 -15.89 -4.93 4.09
N THR A 293 -15.70 -6.11 4.66
CA THR A 293 -14.92 -6.29 5.89
C THR A 293 -13.51 -5.75 5.78
N ILE A 294 -13.06 -5.09 6.82
CA ILE A 294 -11.69 -4.67 7.04
C ILE A 294 -11.16 -5.45 8.25
N GLU A 295 -10.04 -6.09 8.08
CA GLU A 295 -9.33 -6.84 9.12
C GLU A 295 -7.93 -6.27 9.28
N PHE A 296 -7.24 -6.55 10.38
CA PHE A 296 -5.86 -6.14 10.55
C PHE A 296 -5.01 -7.16 11.31
N VAL A 297 -3.71 -7.04 11.13
CA VAL A 297 -2.69 -7.73 11.93
C VAL A 297 -1.65 -6.74 12.44
N THR A 298 -1.03 -7.05 13.58
CA THR A 298 0.19 -6.40 14.04
C THR A 298 1.38 -7.07 13.37
N ILE A 299 2.12 -6.34 12.53
CA ILE A 299 3.13 -6.93 11.62
C ILE A 299 4.26 -7.66 12.37
N SER A 300 4.63 -7.18 13.55
CA SER A 300 5.73 -7.77 14.34
C SER A 300 5.41 -9.10 14.99
N THR A 301 4.13 -9.45 15.16
CA THR A 301 3.69 -10.61 15.91
C THR A 301 2.77 -11.48 15.06
N THR A 302 3.14 -12.75 14.87
CA THR A 302 2.32 -13.72 14.15
C THR A 302 1.00 -13.97 14.89
N SER A 303 -0.11 -13.85 14.18
CA SER A 303 -1.46 -14.04 14.72
C SER A 303 -2.49 -14.10 13.60
N ASN A 304 -3.68 -14.57 13.93
CA ASN A 304 -4.84 -14.38 13.07
C ASN A 304 -5.23 -12.89 13.01
N THR A 305 -5.95 -12.52 11.97
CA THR A 305 -6.51 -11.17 11.85
C THR A 305 -7.56 -10.89 12.93
N THR A 306 -7.71 -9.63 13.22
CA THR A 306 -8.76 -9.08 14.08
C THR A 306 -9.62 -8.13 13.26
N ASP A 307 -10.89 -8.04 13.58
CA ASP A 307 -11.83 -7.10 12.97
C ASP A 307 -11.35 -5.65 13.17
N PHE A 308 -11.42 -4.87 12.09
CA PHE A 308 -11.08 -3.45 12.09
C PHE A 308 -12.30 -2.57 11.90
N GLY A 309 -13.26 -2.98 11.05
CA GLY A 309 -14.43 -2.25 10.63
C GLY A 309 -14.84 -2.59 9.21
N ASP A 310 -15.55 -1.70 8.53
CA ASP A 310 -16.11 -1.92 7.20
C ASP A 310 -15.78 -0.81 6.20
N LEU A 311 -15.60 -1.18 4.93
CA LEU A 311 -15.64 -0.25 3.80
C LEU A 311 -17.09 0.22 3.56
N GLN A 312 -17.26 1.36 2.90
CA GLN A 312 -18.59 1.88 2.56
C GLN A 312 -19.31 1.06 1.48
N ASN A 313 -18.56 0.31 0.69
CA ASN A 313 -19.06 -0.57 -0.36
C ASN A 313 -18.41 -1.95 -0.26
N THR A 314 -18.82 -2.91 -1.07
CA THR A 314 -18.28 -4.28 -1.11
C THR A 314 -17.38 -4.48 -2.33
N PRO A 315 -16.16 -3.91 -2.35
CA PRO A 315 -15.32 -3.98 -3.53
C PRO A 315 -14.58 -5.32 -3.60
N LYS A 316 -14.71 -5.97 -4.75
CA LYS A 316 -13.78 -7.01 -5.17
C LYS A 316 -12.63 -6.33 -5.92
N ASN A 317 -11.40 -6.66 -5.58
CA ASN A 317 -10.23 -6.16 -6.30
C ASN A 317 -10.08 -4.62 -6.24
N PRO A 318 -10.23 -3.97 -5.08
CA PRO A 318 -9.92 -2.55 -4.98
C PRO A 318 -8.40 -2.34 -5.14
N ALA A 319 -7.98 -1.14 -5.48
CA ALA A 319 -6.59 -0.74 -5.34
C ALA A 319 -6.34 -0.26 -3.91
N SER A 320 -5.14 -0.40 -3.35
CA SER A 320 -4.85 0.19 -2.05
C SER A 320 -3.42 0.67 -1.88
N CYS A 321 -3.25 1.71 -1.08
CA CYS A 321 -1.97 2.24 -0.67
C CYS A 321 -2.11 3.04 0.64
N SER A 322 -1.00 3.50 1.20
CA SER A 322 -1.02 4.34 2.41
C SER A 322 0.03 5.45 2.36
N ASP A 323 -0.23 6.57 3.05
CA ASP A 323 0.70 7.71 3.13
C ASP A 323 1.97 7.42 3.95
N VAL A 324 1.97 6.34 4.71
CA VAL A 324 3.16 5.85 5.42
C VAL A 324 3.85 4.70 4.68
N ASN A 325 3.21 4.14 3.65
CA ASN A 325 3.76 3.09 2.79
C ASN A 325 4.57 2.03 3.58
N GLY A 326 3.97 1.47 4.65
CA GLY A 326 4.64 0.51 5.53
C GLY A 326 5.79 1.07 6.38
N GLY A 327 5.82 2.37 6.61
CA GLY A 327 6.87 3.08 7.34
C GLY A 327 8.01 3.60 6.43
N LEU A 328 7.91 3.43 5.12
CA LEU A 328 8.86 4.01 4.17
C LEU A 328 8.69 5.54 4.00
N GLY A 329 7.53 6.06 4.38
CA GLY A 329 7.18 7.46 4.31
C GLY A 329 7.52 8.27 5.57
N ASP A 330 8.11 7.66 6.59
CA ASP A 330 8.43 8.29 7.87
C ASP A 330 9.78 9.02 7.86
#